data_44e12bc966e283603c27bf66e952f4be
#
_entry.id   44e12bc966e283603c27bf66e952f4be
#
_cell.length_a   1.000
_cell.length_b   1.000
_cell.length_c   1.000
_cell.angle_alpha   90.00
_cell.angle_beta   90.00
_cell.angle_gamma   90.00
#
_symmetry.space_group_name_H-M   'P 1'
#
loop_
_entity.id
_entity.type
_entity.pdbx_description
1 polymer ?
#
loop_
_entity_poly.entity_id
_entity_poly.type
_entity_poly.pdbx_seq_one_letter_code
_entity_poly.pdbx_strand_id
1 'polypeptide(L)'
;MDISPSDLAQALAAVRAEATTYPLGVRIWMAIMASVFFSSIAFVRWKIEARVVLASTLSTIAFLVAAKMLWPAVGRAQAGAMIHLALWSPLLVYLVRTRWRSTANAAAPSGTFERAFGVWALLVIAVLGISLSLDGRDLLRH
;
A
#
# COMPACT_ATOMS: atom_id res chain seq x y z
N MET A 1 -24.58 6.18 15.00
CA MET A 1 -23.58 5.19 15.46
C MET A 1 -22.44 6.00 16.06
N ASP A 2 -22.39 6.08 17.39
CA ASP A 2 -21.34 6.85 18.08
C ASP A 2 -20.11 5.96 18.19
N ILE A 3 -19.08 6.28 17.41
CA ILE A 3 -17.80 5.58 17.46
C ILE A 3 -17.00 6.14 18.64
N SER A 4 -16.76 5.31 19.64
CA SER A 4 -15.97 5.69 20.80
C SER A 4 -14.46 5.51 20.57
N PRO A 5 -13.61 6.25 21.29
CA PRO A 5 -12.16 6.02 21.23
C PRO A 5 -11.75 4.60 21.61
N SER A 6 -12.52 3.92 22.47
CA SER A 6 -12.31 2.52 22.85
C SER A 6 -12.53 1.57 21.67
N ASP A 7 -13.51 1.83 20.79
CA ASP A 7 -13.79 0.99 19.61
C ASP A 7 -12.64 1.06 18.61
N LEU A 8 -12.10 2.25 18.41
CA LEU A 8 -10.90 2.44 17.57
C LEU A 8 -9.68 1.71 18.13
N ALA A 9 -9.44 1.82 19.44
CA ALA A 9 -8.33 1.14 20.08
C ALA A 9 -8.45 -0.39 19.98
N GLN A 10 -9.67 -0.93 20.16
CA GLN A 10 -9.94 -2.35 20.00
C GLN A 10 -9.73 -2.82 18.54
N ALA A 11 -10.22 -2.05 17.56
CA ALA A 11 -10.03 -2.37 16.14
C ALA A 11 -8.54 -2.38 15.76
N LEU A 12 -7.76 -1.42 16.23
CA LEU A 12 -6.31 -1.37 16.00
C LEU A 12 -5.60 -2.54 16.67
N ALA A 13 -5.98 -2.89 17.91
CA ALA A 13 -5.43 -4.05 18.61
C ALA A 13 -5.76 -5.36 17.89
N ALA A 14 -6.98 -5.51 17.38
CA ALA A 14 -7.39 -6.67 16.59
C ALA A 14 -6.59 -6.80 15.28
N VAL A 15 -6.41 -5.71 14.53
CA VAL A 15 -5.59 -5.67 13.32
C VAL A 15 -4.14 -6.08 13.62
N ARG A 16 -3.58 -5.59 14.71
CA ARG A 16 -2.21 -5.92 15.13
C ARG A 16 -2.08 -7.38 15.56
N ALA A 17 -3.02 -7.88 16.38
CA ALA A 17 -3.02 -9.26 16.85
C ALA A 17 -3.10 -10.23 15.66
N GLU A 18 -3.99 -9.99 14.70
CA GLU A 18 -4.12 -10.81 13.51
C GLU A 18 -2.85 -10.78 12.64
N ALA A 19 -2.16 -9.63 12.57
CA ALA A 19 -0.89 -9.54 11.84
C ALA A 19 0.19 -10.47 12.40
N THR A 20 0.16 -10.80 13.70
CA THR A 20 1.13 -11.70 14.34
C THR A 20 0.87 -13.17 14.04
N THR A 21 -0.31 -13.54 13.57
CA THR A 21 -0.68 -14.92 13.23
C THR A 21 -0.14 -15.37 11.87
N TYR A 22 0.29 -14.42 11.02
CA TYR A 22 0.82 -14.76 9.72
C TYR A 22 2.18 -15.45 9.77
N PRO A 23 2.48 -16.35 8.81
CA PRO A 23 3.80 -16.94 8.64
C PRO A 23 4.89 -15.88 8.56
N LEU A 24 6.08 -16.21 9.04
CA LEU A 24 7.21 -15.26 9.10
C LEU A 24 7.50 -14.59 7.75
N GLY A 25 7.43 -15.33 6.65
CA GLY A 25 7.66 -14.79 5.29
C GLY A 25 6.66 -13.69 4.93
N VAL A 26 5.37 -13.87 5.28
CA VAL A 26 4.33 -12.85 5.06
C VAL A 26 4.57 -11.61 5.92
N ARG A 27 4.96 -11.79 7.17
CA ARG A 27 5.30 -10.68 8.08
C ARG A 27 6.49 -9.87 7.57
N ILE A 28 7.55 -10.54 7.10
CA ILE A 28 8.70 -9.88 6.49
C ILE A 28 8.27 -9.10 5.24
N TRP A 29 7.46 -9.71 4.37
CA TRP A 29 6.93 -9.05 3.18
C TRP A 29 6.12 -7.79 3.53
N MET A 30 5.23 -7.88 4.52
CA MET A 30 4.46 -6.73 5.01
C MET A 30 5.35 -5.61 5.55
N ALA A 31 6.44 -5.95 6.25
CA ALA A 31 7.40 -4.96 6.74
C ALA A 31 8.15 -4.28 5.58
N ILE A 32 8.57 -5.03 4.55
CA ILE A 32 9.19 -4.48 3.34
C ILE A 32 8.21 -3.52 2.63
N MET A 33 6.97 -3.95 2.40
CA MET A 33 5.94 -3.10 1.79
C MET A 33 5.74 -1.80 2.57
N ALA A 34 5.54 -1.91 3.88
CA ALA A 34 5.36 -0.74 4.74
C ALA A 34 6.56 0.21 4.64
N SER A 35 7.79 -0.32 4.69
CA SER A 35 9.00 0.48 4.58
C SER A 35 9.08 1.23 3.25
N VAL A 36 8.79 0.55 2.13
CA VAL A 36 8.81 1.14 0.79
C VAL A 36 7.73 2.21 0.65
N PHE A 37 6.52 1.98 1.17
CA PHE A 37 5.42 2.94 1.04
C PHE A 37 5.60 4.14 1.96
N PHE A 38 6.01 3.94 3.20
CA PHE A 38 6.28 5.06 4.12
C PHE A 38 7.53 5.85 3.73
N SER A 39 8.49 5.28 3.00
CA SER A 39 9.61 6.04 2.46
C SER A 39 9.19 7.12 1.45
N SER A 40 7.93 7.07 0.95
CA SER A 40 7.34 8.15 0.16
C SER A 40 7.39 9.51 0.87
N ILE A 41 7.40 9.53 2.21
CA ILE A 41 7.52 10.74 3.03
C ILE A 41 8.74 11.57 2.63
N ALA A 42 9.85 10.91 2.26
CA ALA A 42 11.07 11.59 1.81
C ALA A 42 10.88 12.42 0.53
N PHE A 43 9.87 12.08 -0.28
CA PHE A 43 9.64 12.72 -1.59
C PHE A 43 8.34 13.53 -1.64
N VAL A 44 7.48 13.42 -0.62
CA VAL A 44 6.12 14.02 -0.61
C VAL A 44 6.10 15.52 -0.83
N ARG A 45 7.17 16.23 -0.43
CA ARG A 45 7.26 17.69 -0.60
C ARG A 45 7.39 18.08 -2.08
N TRP A 46 8.07 17.27 -2.88
CA TRP A 46 8.48 17.62 -4.24
C TRP A 46 7.78 16.83 -5.35
N LYS A 47 7.24 15.63 -5.03
CA LYS A 47 6.69 14.71 -6.03
C LYS A 47 5.23 14.37 -5.72
N ILE A 48 4.37 14.61 -6.70
CA ILE A 48 2.94 14.30 -6.57
C ILE A 48 2.68 12.79 -6.45
N GLU A 49 3.49 11.98 -7.13
CA GLU A 49 3.41 10.52 -7.08
C GLU A 49 3.62 10.00 -5.65
N ALA A 50 4.58 10.60 -4.92
CA ALA A 50 4.83 10.23 -3.53
C ALA A 50 3.65 10.61 -2.61
N ARG A 51 2.97 11.72 -2.88
CA ARG A 51 1.73 12.10 -2.17
C ARG A 51 0.62 11.10 -2.42
N VAL A 52 0.45 10.68 -3.67
CA VAL A 52 -0.59 9.70 -4.04
C VAL A 52 -0.30 8.34 -3.41
N VAL A 53 0.96 7.88 -3.40
CA VAL A 53 1.36 6.64 -2.72
C VAL A 53 1.08 6.72 -1.23
N LEU A 54 1.48 7.81 -0.56
CA LEU A 54 1.24 7.99 0.87
C LEU A 54 -0.26 8.04 1.20
N ALA A 55 -1.04 8.81 0.43
CA ALA A 55 -2.48 8.90 0.59
C ALA A 55 -3.16 7.54 0.41
N SER A 56 -2.78 6.77 -0.61
CA SER A 56 -3.31 5.42 -0.84
C SER A 56 -2.95 4.47 0.31
N THR A 57 -1.73 4.55 0.84
CA THR A 57 -1.28 3.75 1.99
C THR A 57 -2.10 4.06 3.24
N LEU A 58 -2.27 5.35 3.55
CA LEU A 58 -3.07 5.78 4.71
C LEU A 58 -4.55 5.40 4.54
N SER A 59 -5.10 5.53 3.33
CA SER A 59 -6.46 5.09 3.02
C SER A 59 -6.63 3.58 3.22
N THR A 60 -5.65 2.78 2.78
CA THR A 60 -5.68 1.32 3.01
C THR A 60 -5.75 0.98 4.49
N ILE A 61 -4.94 1.62 5.31
CA ILE A 61 -4.96 1.41 6.77
C ILE A 61 -6.31 1.84 7.35
N ALA A 62 -6.82 3.01 6.97
CA ALA A 62 -8.12 3.51 7.44
C ALA A 62 -9.28 2.57 7.06
N PHE A 63 -9.28 2.06 5.82
CA PHE A 63 -10.31 1.11 5.37
C PHE A 63 -10.20 -0.24 6.07
N LEU A 64 -8.99 -0.74 6.37
CA LEU A 64 -8.82 -1.97 7.14
C LEU A 64 -9.36 -1.82 8.57
N VAL A 65 -9.08 -0.70 9.22
CA VAL A 65 -9.61 -0.42 10.55
C VAL A 65 -11.13 -0.27 10.50
N ALA A 66 -11.66 0.48 9.55
CA ALA A 66 -13.11 0.64 9.38
C ALA A 66 -13.80 -0.69 9.08
N ALA A 67 -13.21 -1.56 8.26
CA ALA A 67 -13.74 -2.89 7.98
C ALA A 67 -13.82 -3.74 9.26
N LYS A 68 -12.83 -3.68 10.14
CA LYS A 68 -12.86 -4.38 11.43
C LYS A 68 -13.89 -3.83 12.39
N MET A 69 -14.14 -2.52 12.36
CA MET A 69 -15.17 -1.90 13.19
C MET A 69 -16.60 -2.26 12.73
N LEU A 70 -16.83 -2.27 11.42
CA LEU A 70 -18.15 -2.50 10.84
C LEU A 70 -18.49 -3.98 10.67
N TRP A 71 -17.50 -4.82 10.39
CA TRP A 71 -17.64 -6.25 10.15
C TRP A 71 -16.52 -7.04 10.86
N PRO A 72 -16.61 -7.23 12.18
CA PRO A 72 -15.58 -7.93 12.95
C PRO A 72 -15.33 -9.37 12.46
N ALA A 73 -16.36 -10.03 11.89
CA ALA A 73 -16.28 -11.39 11.37
C ALA A 73 -15.53 -11.52 10.05
N VAL A 74 -15.33 -10.42 9.31
CA VAL A 74 -14.58 -10.46 8.04
C VAL A 74 -13.09 -10.66 8.33
N GLY A 75 -12.52 -11.72 7.79
CA GLY A 75 -11.08 -11.99 7.89
C GLY A 75 -10.27 -10.87 7.26
N ARG A 76 -9.15 -10.50 7.90
CA ARG A 76 -8.25 -9.46 7.40
C ARG A 76 -7.71 -9.78 6.00
N ALA A 77 -7.42 -11.06 5.73
CA ALA A 77 -6.90 -11.48 4.43
C ALA A 77 -7.89 -11.14 3.30
N GLN A 78 -9.18 -11.44 3.48
CA GLN A 78 -10.22 -11.14 2.50
C GLN A 78 -10.44 -9.63 2.35
N ALA A 79 -10.62 -8.91 3.48
CA ALA A 79 -10.77 -7.46 3.46
C ALA A 79 -9.53 -6.79 2.87
N GLY A 80 -8.33 -7.24 3.23
CA GLY A 80 -7.07 -6.74 2.71
C GLY A 80 -6.96 -6.91 1.20
N ALA A 81 -7.20 -8.10 0.68
CA ALA A 81 -7.13 -8.39 -0.75
C ALA A 81 -8.10 -7.51 -1.56
N MET A 82 -9.35 -7.36 -1.10
CA MET A 82 -10.34 -6.51 -1.77
C MET A 82 -9.93 -5.03 -1.76
N ILE A 83 -9.44 -4.51 -0.62
CA ILE A 83 -9.01 -3.12 -0.46
C ILE A 83 -7.76 -2.88 -1.33
N HIS A 84 -6.79 -3.80 -1.34
CA HIS A 84 -5.60 -3.71 -2.17
C HIS A 84 -5.98 -3.66 -3.66
N LEU A 85 -6.83 -4.57 -4.13
CA LEU A 85 -7.27 -4.56 -5.52
C LEU A 85 -7.99 -3.25 -5.88
N ALA A 86 -8.86 -2.74 -5.02
CA ALA A 86 -9.61 -1.52 -5.28
C ALA A 86 -8.73 -0.26 -5.29
N LEU A 87 -7.77 -0.14 -4.35
CA LEU A 87 -6.97 1.07 -4.20
C LEU A 87 -5.63 0.99 -4.94
N TRP A 88 -4.99 -0.18 -4.96
CA TRP A 88 -3.63 -0.32 -5.47
C TRP A 88 -3.57 -0.62 -6.96
N SER A 89 -4.62 -1.22 -7.55
CA SER A 89 -4.66 -1.38 -9.01
C SER A 89 -4.67 -0.04 -9.76
N PRO A 90 -5.56 0.93 -9.43
CA PRO A 90 -5.51 2.25 -10.06
C PRO A 90 -4.22 3.01 -9.73
N LEU A 91 -3.67 2.85 -8.51
CA LEU A 91 -2.38 3.43 -8.14
C LEU A 91 -1.26 2.88 -9.01
N LEU A 92 -1.19 1.56 -9.21
CA LEU A 92 -0.19 0.91 -10.07
C LEU A 92 -0.28 1.45 -11.51
N VAL A 93 -1.49 1.49 -12.07
CA VAL A 93 -1.72 2.03 -13.43
C VAL A 93 -1.28 3.49 -13.53
N TYR A 94 -1.60 4.30 -12.53
CA TYR A 94 -1.17 5.71 -12.46
C TYR A 94 0.35 5.84 -12.46
N LEU A 95 1.06 5.09 -11.58
CA LEU A 95 2.52 5.16 -11.46
C LEU A 95 3.23 4.66 -12.74
N VAL A 96 2.75 3.58 -13.33
CA VAL A 96 3.29 3.06 -14.60
C VAL A 96 3.12 4.08 -15.71
N ARG A 97 1.93 4.69 -15.84
CA ARG A 97 1.66 5.69 -16.88
C ARG A 97 2.50 6.95 -16.70
N THR A 98 2.62 7.46 -15.47
CA THR A 98 3.43 8.65 -15.20
C THR A 98 4.91 8.37 -15.45
N ARG A 99 5.38 7.20 -15.05
CA ARG A 99 6.77 6.79 -15.31
C ARG A 99 7.07 6.62 -16.78
N TRP A 100 6.17 5.97 -17.52
CA TRP A 100 6.30 5.80 -18.98
C TRP A 100 6.39 7.14 -19.70
N ARG A 101 5.50 8.07 -19.37
CA ARG A 101 5.51 9.43 -19.96
C ARG A 101 6.79 10.19 -19.63
N SER A 102 7.27 10.05 -18.39
CA SER A 102 8.51 10.69 -17.93
C SER A 102 9.73 10.17 -18.69
N THR A 103 9.82 8.86 -18.93
CA THR A 103 10.95 8.25 -19.68
C THR A 103 10.88 8.59 -21.18
N ALA A 104 9.69 8.72 -21.76
CA ALA A 104 9.54 9.07 -23.16
C ALA A 104 9.93 10.50 -23.50
N ASN A 105 9.83 11.42 -22.50
CA ASN A 105 10.01 12.86 -22.71
C ASN A 105 11.29 13.44 -22.06
N ALA A 106 12.10 12.62 -21.38
CA ALA A 106 13.18 13.14 -20.56
C ALA A 106 14.56 12.94 -21.17
N ALA A 107 15.34 14.01 -21.20
CA ALA A 107 16.79 13.93 -21.10
C ALA A 107 17.17 13.17 -19.80
N ALA A 108 18.30 12.45 -19.82
CA ALA A 108 18.73 11.62 -18.69
C ALA A 108 18.65 12.39 -17.36
N PRO A 109 18.18 11.77 -16.27
CA PRO A 109 18.03 12.43 -14.98
C PRO A 109 19.35 13.03 -14.52
N SER A 110 19.41 14.35 -14.40
CA SER A 110 20.64 15.12 -14.20
C SER A 110 21.08 15.26 -12.74
N GLY A 111 20.25 14.81 -11.77
CA GLY A 111 20.53 14.98 -10.34
C GLY A 111 20.39 13.70 -9.52
N THR A 112 21.12 13.62 -8.41
CA THR A 112 21.06 12.47 -7.46
C THR A 112 19.65 12.28 -6.92
N PHE A 113 18.92 13.36 -6.64
CA PHE A 113 17.53 13.32 -6.17
C PHE A 113 16.59 12.66 -7.19
N GLU A 114 16.70 13.04 -8.47
CA GLU A 114 15.87 12.47 -9.55
C GLU A 114 16.16 10.98 -9.76
N ARG A 115 17.44 10.58 -9.62
CA ARG A 115 17.84 9.17 -9.67
C ARG A 115 17.26 8.39 -8.49
N ALA A 116 17.39 8.92 -7.27
CA ALA A 116 16.85 8.30 -6.06
C ALA A 116 15.33 8.15 -6.15
N PHE A 117 14.62 9.19 -6.58
CA PHE A 117 13.18 9.14 -6.83
C PHE A 117 12.81 8.10 -7.91
N GLY A 118 13.61 8.04 -8.98
CA GLY A 118 13.41 7.06 -10.04
C GLY A 118 13.51 5.61 -9.56
N VAL A 119 14.52 5.30 -8.75
CA VAL A 119 14.69 3.97 -8.13
C VAL A 119 13.55 3.68 -7.16
N TRP A 120 13.20 4.64 -6.30
CA TRP A 120 12.06 4.51 -5.38
C TRP A 120 10.75 4.20 -6.11
N ALA A 121 10.43 4.94 -7.17
CA ALA A 121 9.20 4.71 -7.93
C ALA A 121 9.15 3.32 -8.57
N LEU A 122 10.28 2.81 -9.07
CA LEU A 122 10.38 1.43 -9.58
C LEU A 122 10.17 0.40 -8.49
N LEU A 123 10.72 0.62 -7.29
CA LEU A 123 10.51 -0.25 -6.14
C LEU A 123 9.03 -0.28 -5.73
N VAL A 124 8.35 0.87 -5.69
CA VAL A 124 6.90 0.93 -5.40
C VAL A 124 6.10 0.17 -6.44
N ILE A 125 6.39 0.36 -7.74
CA ILE A 125 5.72 -0.37 -8.83
C ILE A 125 5.93 -1.88 -8.71
N ALA A 126 7.15 -2.33 -8.43
CA ALA A 126 7.47 -3.74 -8.27
C ALA A 126 6.73 -4.36 -7.06
N VAL A 127 6.76 -3.68 -5.92
CA VAL A 127 6.07 -4.13 -4.70
C VAL A 127 4.56 -4.21 -4.92
N LEU A 128 3.95 -3.19 -5.54
CA LEU A 128 2.53 -3.20 -5.88
C LEU A 128 2.19 -4.35 -6.83
N GLY A 129 2.98 -4.55 -7.89
CA GLY A 129 2.76 -5.62 -8.86
C GLY A 129 2.81 -7.02 -8.22
N ILE A 130 3.81 -7.27 -7.37
CA ILE A 130 3.93 -8.55 -6.64
C ILE A 130 2.75 -8.73 -5.69
N SER A 131 2.41 -7.72 -4.88
CA SER A 131 1.31 -7.80 -3.92
C SER A 131 -0.02 -8.06 -4.60
N LEU A 132 -0.36 -7.32 -5.66
CA LEU A 132 -1.61 -7.52 -6.40
C LEU A 132 -1.68 -8.89 -7.08
N SER A 133 -0.54 -9.43 -7.54
CA SER A 133 -0.47 -10.79 -8.10
C SER A 133 -0.74 -11.86 -7.05
N LEU A 134 -0.24 -11.68 -5.83
CA LEU A 134 -0.48 -12.60 -4.71
C LEU A 134 -1.94 -12.52 -4.25
N ASP A 135 -2.48 -11.31 -4.06
CA ASP A 135 -3.87 -11.08 -3.66
C ASP A 135 -4.86 -11.65 -4.70
N GLY A 136 -4.58 -11.42 -6.00
CA GLY A 136 -5.40 -11.98 -7.08
C GLY A 136 -5.38 -13.51 -7.11
N ARG A 137 -4.22 -14.13 -6.89
CA ARG A 137 -4.10 -15.58 -6.80
C ARG A 137 -4.89 -16.15 -5.63
N ASP A 138 -4.84 -15.50 -4.47
CA ASP A 138 -5.51 -15.97 -3.27
C ASP A 138 -7.04 -15.85 -3.39
N LEU A 139 -7.54 -14.80 -4.06
CA LEU A 139 -8.98 -14.67 -4.36
C LEU A 139 -9.49 -15.72 -5.36
N LEU A 140 -8.66 -16.18 -6.29
CA LEU A 140 -9.06 -17.22 -7.26
C LEU A 140 -9.07 -18.64 -6.66
N ARG A 141 -8.52 -18.84 -5.46
CA ARG A 141 -8.46 -20.14 -4.76
C ARG A 141 -9.61 -20.37 -3.79
N HIS A 142 -10.42 -19.37 -3.54
CA HIS A 142 -11.60 -19.37 -2.66
C HIS A 142 -12.86 -19.12 -3.46
#